data_65408e2f0d48286baa0fdc66daed7504
#
_entry.id   65408e2f0d48286baa0fdc66daed7504
#
_cell.length_a   1.000
_cell.length_b   1.000
_cell.length_c   1.000
_cell.angle_alpha   90.00
_cell.angle_beta   90.00
_cell.angle_gamma   90.00
#
_symmetry.space_group_name_H-M   'P 1'
#
loop_
_entity.id
_entity.type
_entity.pdbx_description
1 polymer ?
#
loop_
_entity_poly.entity_id
_entity_poly.type
_entity_poly.pdbx_seq_one_letter_code
_entity_poly.pdbx_strand_id
1 'polypeptide(L)'
;MSRGLGDVYKRQLLQGVTYEGAEGIDPADFYNKMKAGEEPQSQAINPAVTEEKFREALDAGKDVLYISFASTLSGSYNTAAMTAQNLSEEYPDAKIITVDTLAASVAEGLLVMKAVELKEEGKSIEEVSEWLEDNKLHVAMTLTVDDLHHLQRGGRISKTTAIVGSIINIKPLLKVTAEGKLEAAGSVRGRKKSIATLVSQMESNMTEEWKPLNTTIAIAHANCPDEAASLAQTIKDKFGIKNVVINDINPSIGVHSGPGAILIAYFGKER
;
A
#
# COMPACT_ATOMS: atom_id res chain seq x y z
N MET A 1 15.49 -5.51 -13.61
CA MET A 1 14.70 -5.83 -12.42
C MET A 1 13.38 -5.08 -12.51
N SER A 2 12.26 -5.78 -12.55
CA SER A 2 10.96 -5.13 -12.53
C SER A 2 10.66 -4.67 -11.10
N ARG A 3 10.72 -3.38 -10.86
CA ARG A 3 10.44 -2.78 -9.55
C ARG A 3 8.93 -2.76 -9.33
N GLY A 4 8.47 -3.41 -8.24
CA GLY A 4 7.15 -3.15 -7.66
C GLY A 4 5.94 -3.30 -8.57
N LEU A 5 5.77 -4.44 -9.24
CA LEU A 5 4.71 -4.66 -10.21
C LEU A 5 3.37 -5.12 -9.61
N GLY A 6 3.24 -5.22 -8.28
CA GLY A 6 2.02 -5.72 -7.65
C GLY A 6 0.75 -4.97 -8.05
N ASP A 7 0.82 -3.65 -8.21
CA ASP A 7 -0.33 -2.84 -8.61
C ASP A 7 -0.46 -2.62 -10.12
N VAL A 8 0.57 -2.95 -10.91
CA VAL A 8 0.63 -2.67 -12.35
C VAL A 8 -0.41 -3.49 -13.14
N TYR A 9 -0.82 -4.64 -12.62
CA TYR A 9 -1.76 -5.54 -13.30
C TYR A 9 -3.18 -5.50 -12.75
N LYS A 10 -3.47 -4.60 -11.81
CA LYS A 10 -4.85 -4.37 -11.36
C LYS A 10 -5.60 -3.54 -12.38
N ARG A 11 -6.90 -3.78 -12.46
CA ARG A 11 -7.81 -3.11 -13.38
C ARG A 11 -8.74 -2.18 -12.64
N GLN A 12 -9.06 -1.06 -13.26
CA GLN A 12 -10.10 -0.15 -12.82
C GLN A 12 -11.17 -0.03 -13.90
N LEU A 13 -12.42 -0.06 -13.50
CA LEU A 13 -13.56 0.22 -14.38
C LEU A 13 -14.13 1.59 -14.04
N LEU A 14 -14.18 2.48 -15.02
CA LEU A 14 -14.72 3.81 -14.88
C LEU A 14 -15.52 4.15 -16.13
N GLN A 15 -16.82 4.44 -15.96
CA GLN A 15 -17.75 4.74 -17.07
C GLN A 15 -17.76 3.66 -18.17
N GLY A 16 -17.64 2.39 -17.82
CA GLY A 16 -17.60 1.29 -18.79
C GLY A 16 -16.26 1.13 -19.51
N VAL A 17 -15.25 1.96 -19.23
CA VAL A 17 -13.90 1.84 -19.76
C VAL A 17 -13.01 1.13 -18.74
N THR A 18 -12.32 0.10 -19.16
CA THR A 18 -11.33 -0.60 -18.34
C THR A 18 -9.96 0.01 -18.55
N TYR A 19 -9.31 0.39 -17.45
CA TYR A 19 -7.92 0.85 -17.42
C TYR A 19 -7.06 -0.22 -16.80
N GLU A 20 -5.94 -0.56 -17.43
CA GLU A 20 -5.05 -1.65 -17.02
C GLU A 20 -3.62 -1.16 -16.80
N GLY A 21 -2.98 -1.69 -15.75
CA GLY A 21 -1.56 -1.53 -15.53
C GLY A 21 -1.12 -0.10 -15.23
N ALA A 22 0.18 0.12 -15.43
CA ALA A 22 0.83 1.42 -15.18
C ALA A 22 0.48 2.48 -16.24
N GLU A 23 0.05 2.05 -17.43
CA GLU A 23 -0.37 2.92 -18.54
C GLU A 23 -1.87 3.25 -18.46
N GLY A 24 -2.49 3.00 -17.30
CA GLY A 24 -3.90 3.28 -17.06
C GLY A 24 -4.23 4.77 -17.08
N ILE A 25 -5.28 5.12 -16.35
CA ILE A 25 -5.69 6.52 -16.21
C ILE A 25 -4.68 7.30 -15.36
N ASP A 26 -4.36 8.53 -15.77
CA ASP A 26 -3.59 9.46 -14.97
C ASP A 26 -4.24 9.64 -13.58
N PRO A 27 -3.47 9.54 -12.46
CA PRO A 27 -4.03 9.65 -11.12
C PRO A 27 -4.79 10.95 -10.87
N ALA A 28 -4.32 12.09 -11.37
CA ALA A 28 -5.01 13.36 -11.17
C ALA A 28 -6.36 13.37 -11.91
N ASP A 29 -6.40 12.88 -13.15
CA ASP A 29 -7.64 12.75 -13.92
C ASP A 29 -8.61 11.80 -13.24
N PHE A 30 -8.12 10.66 -12.75
CA PHE A 30 -8.93 9.69 -12.00
C PHE A 30 -9.61 10.33 -10.79
N TYR A 31 -8.84 11.01 -9.93
CA TYR A 31 -9.39 11.64 -8.74
C TYR A 31 -10.29 12.84 -9.05
N ASN A 32 -10.03 13.57 -10.12
CA ASN A 32 -10.92 14.65 -10.57
C ASN A 32 -12.29 14.11 -11.03
N LYS A 33 -12.30 12.98 -11.72
CA LYS A 33 -13.56 12.26 -12.07
C LYS A 33 -14.32 11.81 -10.83
N MET A 34 -13.62 11.25 -9.84
CA MET A 34 -14.26 10.90 -8.55
C MET A 34 -14.83 12.11 -7.83
N LYS A 35 -14.13 13.26 -7.82
CA LYS A 35 -14.64 14.53 -7.26
C LYS A 35 -15.88 15.05 -8.01
N ALA A 36 -15.98 14.74 -9.30
CA ALA A 36 -17.16 15.05 -10.12
C ALA A 36 -18.34 14.08 -9.89
N GLY A 37 -18.18 13.10 -8.99
CA GLY A 37 -19.25 12.16 -8.60
C GLY A 37 -19.19 10.83 -9.36
N GLU A 38 -18.13 10.53 -10.10
CA GLU A 38 -17.98 9.22 -10.71
C GLU A 38 -17.61 8.17 -9.66
N GLU A 39 -18.16 6.98 -9.83
CA GLU A 39 -17.96 5.84 -8.92
C GLU A 39 -17.18 4.71 -9.62
N PRO A 40 -15.85 4.75 -9.62
CA PRO A 40 -15.04 3.69 -10.21
C PRO A 40 -15.12 2.40 -9.39
N GLN A 41 -14.74 1.29 -10.05
CA GLN A 41 -14.59 -0.02 -9.43
C GLN A 41 -13.17 -0.54 -9.65
N SER A 42 -12.65 -1.31 -8.70
CA SER A 42 -11.38 -2.01 -8.81
C SER A 42 -11.60 -3.50 -8.96
N GLN A 43 -10.65 -4.18 -9.60
CA GLN A 43 -10.61 -5.64 -9.72
C GLN A 43 -9.30 -6.16 -9.12
N ALA A 44 -9.33 -7.41 -8.63
CA ALA A 44 -8.10 -8.12 -8.26
C ALA A 44 -7.25 -8.41 -9.51
N ILE A 45 -6.00 -8.85 -9.30
CA ILE A 45 -5.13 -9.25 -10.40
C ILE A 45 -5.76 -10.38 -11.22
N ASN A 46 -5.46 -10.40 -12.51
CA ASN A 46 -5.93 -11.45 -13.41
C ASN A 46 -5.04 -12.71 -13.24
N PRO A 47 -5.61 -13.90 -12.93
CA PRO A 47 -4.83 -15.12 -12.77
C PRO A 47 -3.96 -15.47 -13.99
N ALA A 48 -4.50 -15.36 -15.21
CA ALA A 48 -3.75 -15.67 -16.43
C ALA A 48 -2.56 -14.72 -16.64
N VAL A 49 -2.72 -13.43 -16.38
CA VAL A 49 -1.62 -12.45 -16.46
C VAL A 49 -0.58 -12.71 -15.37
N THR A 50 -1.02 -13.10 -14.17
CA THR A 50 -0.10 -13.45 -13.07
C THR A 50 0.73 -14.69 -13.46
N GLU A 51 0.09 -15.72 -14.00
CA GLU A 51 0.76 -16.93 -14.47
C GLU A 51 1.76 -16.62 -15.58
N GLU A 52 1.36 -15.83 -16.59
CA GLU A 52 2.24 -15.40 -17.68
C GLU A 52 3.51 -14.73 -17.13
N LYS A 53 3.37 -13.82 -16.17
CA LYS A 53 4.51 -13.10 -15.59
C LYS A 53 5.42 -13.99 -14.74
N PHE A 54 4.87 -14.96 -14.04
CA PHE A 54 5.67 -15.92 -13.30
C PHE A 54 6.43 -16.82 -14.29
N ARG A 55 5.77 -17.34 -15.33
CA ARG A 55 6.40 -18.14 -16.38
C ARG A 55 7.52 -17.39 -17.10
N GLU A 56 7.33 -16.11 -17.45
CA GLU A 56 8.40 -15.29 -18.05
C GLU A 56 9.68 -15.29 -17.22
N ALA A 57 9.57 -15.24 -15.89
CA ALA A 57 10.74 -15.27 -15.01
C ALA A 57 11.33 -16.68 -14.90
N LEU A 58 10.48 -17.70 -14.74
CA LEU A 58 10.88 -19.10 -14.59
C LEU A 58 11.52 -19.65 -15.85
N ASP A 59 10.98 -19.37 -17.03
CA ASP A 59 11.54 -19.75 -18.34
C ASP A 59 12.89 -19.08 -18.60
N ALA A 60 13.12 -17.91 -17.99
CA ALA A 60 14.42 -17.25 -17.99
C ALA A 60 15.40 -17.79 -16.92
N GLY A 61 15.06 -18.90 -16.25
CA GLY A 61 15.89 -19.54 -15.22
C GLY A 61 16.02 -18.72 -13.93
N LYS A 62 14.99 -17.93 -13.58
CA LYS A 62 14.99 -17.08 -12.39
C LYS A 62 13.99 -17.59 -11.37
N ASP A 63 14.34 -17.41 -10.10
CA ASP A 63 13.40 -17.56 -8.98
C ASP A 63 12.42 -16.38 -8.92
N VAL A 64 11.27 -16.62 -8.30
CA VAL A 64 10.20 -15.62 -8.13
C VAL A 64 9.94 -15.36 -6.65
N LEU A 65 10.11 -14.11 -6.22
CA LEU A 65 9.61 -13.62 -4.93
C LEU A 65 8.47 -12.63 -5.20
N TYR A 66 7.25 -13.04 -4.89
CA TYR A 66 6.05 -12.21 -5.01
C TYR A 66 5.69 -11.59 -3.66
N ILE A 67 5.90 -10.29 -3.54
CA ILE A 67 5.57 -9.50 -2.35
C ILE A 67 4.22 -8.85 -2.59
N SER A 68 3.21 -9.25 -1.83
CA SER A 68 1.81 -8.96 -2.13
C SER A 68 1.17 -7.95 -1.20
N PHE A 69 0.26 -7.20 -1.77
CA PHE A 69 -0.78 -6.45 -1.06
C PHE A 69 -1.57 -7.35 -0.09
N ALA A 70 -2.02 -6.78 1.04
CA ALA A 70 -2.74 -7.50 2.10
C ALA A 70 -3.89 -8.37 1.58
N SER A 71 -3.86 -9.65 1.90
CA SER A 71 -4.88 -10.63 1.52
C SER A 71 -6.27 -10.29 2.09
N THR A 72 -6.32 -9.59 3.21
CA THR A 72 -7.55 -9.13 3.86
C THR A 72 -8.24 -7.97 3.14
N LEU A 73 -7.50 -7.25 2.28
CA LEU A 73 -8.00 -6.12 1.52
C LEU A 73 -8.25 -6.46 0.04
N SER A 74 -7.59 -7.49 -0.49
CA SER A 74 -7.71 -7.90 -1.90
C SER A 74 -7.45 -9.40 -2.06
N GLY A 75 -8.18 -10.05 -2.97
CA GLY A 75 -7.92 -11.45 -3.35
C GLY A 75 -6.62 -11.68 -4.15
N SER A 76 -5.84 -10.62 -4.42
CA SER A 76 -4.63 -10.71 -5.25
C SER A 76 -3.57 -11.67 -4.69
N TYR A 77 -3.35 -11.66 -3.37
CA TYR A 77 -2.43 -12.62 -2.73
C TYR A 77 -2.84 -14.07 -3.00
N ASN A 78 -4.12 -14.40 -2.75
CA ASN A 78 -4.60 -15.77 -2.94
C ASN A 78 -4.46 -16.23 -4.39
N THR A 79 -4.73 -15.34 -5.36
CA THR A 79 -4.54 -15.63 -6.78
C THR A 79 -3.07 -15.96 -7.07
N ALA A 80 -2.13 -15.13 -6.61
CA ALA A 80 -0.70 -15.34 -6.84
C ALA A 80 -0.18 -16.59 -6.11
N ALA A 81 -0.63 -16.84 -4.88
CA ALA A 81 -0.22 -18.02 -4.12
C ALA A 81 -0.69 -19.34 -4.77
N MET A 82 -1.92 -19.37 -5.30
CA MET A 82 -2.40 -20.52 -6.07
C MET A 82 -1.61 -20.71 -7.37
N THR A 83 -1.31 -19.62 -8.07
CA THR A 83 -0.47 -19.68 -9.29
C THR A 83 0.93 -20.20 -8.96
N ALA A 84 1.54 -19.70 -7.88
CA ALA A 84 2.85 -20.16 -7.41
C ALA A 84 2.85 -21.66 -7.10
N GLN A 85 1.82 -22.13 -6.39
CA GLN A 85 1.69 -23.56 -6.07
C GLN A 85 1.63 -24.44 -7.33
N ASN A 86 0.79 -24.06 -8.30
CA ASN A 86 0.66 -24.82 -9.55
C ASN A 86 1.98 -24.84 -10.33
N LEU A 87 2.65 -23.69 -10.45
CA LEU A 87 3.91 -23.59 -11.18
C LEU A 87 5.08 -24.29 -10.47
N SER A 88 5.06 -24.46 -9.15
CA SER A 88 6.09 -25.21 -8.43
C SER A 88 6.13 -26.68 -8.81
N GLU A 89 5.01 -27.26 -9.28
CA GLU A 89 4.98 -28.63 -9.80
C GLU A 89 5.64 -28.74 -11.19
N GLU A 90 5.55 -27.67 -12.00
CA GLU A 90 6.10 -27.64 -13.35
C GLU A 90 7.59 -27.21 -13.34
N TYR A 91 8.02 -26.43 -12.36
CA TYR A 91 9.37 -25.89 -12.22
C TYR A 91 10.02 -26.33 -10.90
N PRO A 92 10.31 -27.63 -10.71
CA PRO A 92 10.77 -28.18 -9.42
C PRO A 92 12.15 -27.65 -8.96
N ASP A 93 12.96 -27.17 -9.89
CA ASP A 93 14.29 -26.62 -9.60
C ASP A 93 14.27 -25.10 -9.27
N ALA A 94 13.15 -24.42 -9.51
CA ALA A 94 13.00 -22.99 -9.25
C ALA A 94 12.29 -22.74 -7.91
N LYS A 95 12.63 -21.63 -7.27
CA LYS A 95 11.97 -21.18 -6.05
C LYS A 95 10.90 -20.17 -6.38
N ILE A 96 9.68 -20.43 -5.93
CA ILE A 96 8.55 -19.51 -6.09
C ILE A 96 7.98 -19.24 -4.70
N ILE A 97 8.29 -18.07 -4.17
CA ILE A 97 7.91 -17.66 -2.81
C ILE A 97 6.91 -16.51 -2.89
N THR A 98 5.83 -16.60 -2.11
CA THR A 98 4.82 -15.54 -2.00
C THR A 98 4.74 -15.05 -0.56
N VAL A 99 4.82 -13.74 -0.37
CA VAL A 99 4.73 -13.08 0.94
C VAL A 99 3.49 -12.22 0.98
N ASP A 100 2.57 -12.50 1.92
CA ASP A 100 1.48 -11.58 2.27
C ASP A 100 2.01 -10.52 3.21
N THR A 101 2.18 -9.31 2.72
CA THR A 101 2.71 -8.21 3.54
C THR A 101 1.75 -7.76 4.62
N LEU A 102 0.47 -8.11 4.52
CA LEU A 102 -0.59 -7.54 5.34
C LEU A 102 -0.58 -5.99 5.32
N ALA A 103 0.01 -5.40 4.28
CA ALA A 103 0.18 -3.97 4.08
C ALA A 103 -0.46 -3.52 2.78
N ALA A 104 -0.49 -2.22 2.56
CA ALA A 104 -1.07 -1.60 1.37
C ALA A 104 -0.25 -0.39 0.93
N SER A 105 -0.34 -0.07 -0.38
CA SER A 105 0.24 1.17 -0.92
C SER A 105 1.74 1.29 -0.62
N VAL A 106 2.21 2.45 -0.18
CA VAL A 106 3.64 2.68 0.11
C VAL A 106 4.17 1.90 1.32
N ALA A 107 3.30 1.33 2.17
CA ALA A 107 3.75 0.42 3.24
C ALA A 107 4.24 -0.92 2.66
N GLU A 108 3.52 -1.48 1.69
CA GLU A 108 4.01 -2.59 0.87
C GLU A 108 5.29 -2.18 0.12
N GLY A 109 5.31 -0.95 -0.43
CA GLY A 109 6.46 -0.40 -1.13
C GLY A 109 7.74 -0.34 -0.29
N LEU A 110 7.66 -0.03 1.02
CA LEU A 110 8.82 -0.06 1.92
C LEU A 110 9.40 -1.47 2.07
N LEU A 111 8.53 -2.49 2.17
CA LEU A 111 8.98 -3.89 2.22
C LEU A 111 9.63 -4.32 0.91
N VAL A 112 9.09 -3.90 -0.23
CA VAL A 112 9.70 -4.16 -1.55
C VAL A 112 11.06 -3.47 -1.66
N MET A 113 11.18 -2.22 -1.22
CA MET A 113 12.47 -1.50 -1.22
C MET A 113 13.50 -2.24 -0.36
N LYS A 114 13.12 -2.70 0.84
CA LYS A 114 13.99 -3.46 1.72
C LYS A 114 14.40 -4.81 1.13
N ALA A 115 13.48 -5.52 0.48
CA ALA A 115 13.79 -6.76 -0.24
C ALA A 115 14.83 -6.53 -1.35
N VAL A 116 14.75 -5.40 -2.07
CA VAL A 116 15.75 -5.03 -3.08
C VAL A 116 17.11 -4.75 -2.44
N GLU A 117 17.16 -3.98 -1.33
CA GLU A 117 18.40 -3.71 -0.59
C GLU A 117 19.07 -5.01 -0.13
N LEU A 118 18.34 -5.92 0.52
CA LEU A 118 18.84 -7.21 0.97
C LEU A 118 19.38 -8.06 -0.19
N LYS A 119 18.68 -8.05 -1.32
CA LYS A 119 19.17 -8.72 -2.53
C LYS A 119 20.47 -8.09 -3.05
N GLU A 120 20.60 -6.77 -3.04
CA GLU A 120 21.83 -6.06 -3.44
C GLU A 120 22.99 -6.33 -2.48
N GLU A 121 22.68 -6.62 -1.20
CA GLU A 121 23.64 -7.11 -0.20
C GLU A 121 24.04 -8.59 -0.41
N GLY A 122 23.46 -9.29 -1.40
CA GLY A 122 23.80 -10.68 -1.74
C GLY A 122 23.00 -11.73 -0.98
N LYS A 123 21.91 -11.36 -0.31
CA LYS A 123 21.01 -12.29 0.38
C LYS A 123 20.26 -13.19 -0.60
N SER A 124 20.07 -14.46 -0.23
CA SER A 124 19.26 -15.42 -0.99
C SER A 124 17.77 -15.04 -0.95
N ILE A 125 16.99 -15.63 -1.85
CA ILE A 125 15.54 -15.41 -1.89
C ILE A 125 14.85 -15.85 -0.59
N GLU A 126 15.35 -16.92 0.04
CA GLU A 126 14.86 -17.43 1.33
C GLU A 126 15.19 -16.45 2.47
N GLU A 127 16.44 -15.99 2.55
CA GLU A 127 16.83 -15.00 3.56
C GLU A 127 16.03 -13.70 3.43
N VAL A 128 15.74 -13.26 2.21
CA VAL A 128 14.90 -12.09 1.96
C VAL A 128 13.46 -12.34 2.39
N SER A 129 12.89 -13.50 2.04
CA SER A 129 11.50 -13.84 2.41
C SER A 129 11.34 -14.01 3.92
N GLU A 130 12.30 -14.63 4.60
CA GLU A 130 12.32 -14.76 6.05
C GLU A 130 12.39 -13.39 6.73
N TRP A 131 13.27 -12.51 6.28
CA TRP A 131 13.34 -11.15 6.79
C TRP A 131 12.01 -10.40 6.63
N LEU A 132 11.33 -10.55 5.47
CA LEU A 132 10.04 -9.94 5.22
C LEU A 132 8.96 -10.48 6.18
N GLU A 133 8.90 -11.79 6.39
CA GLU A 133 7.95 -12.43 7.31
C GLU A 133 8.14 -11.93 8.75
N ASP A 134 9.40 -11.84 9.21
CA ASP A 134 9.75 -11.42 10.56
C ASP A 134 9.45 -9.93 10.82
N ASN A 135 9.57 -9.09 9.77
CA ASN A 135 9.50 -7.63 9.93
C ASN A 135 8.23 -6.97 9.36
N LYS A 136 7.41 -7.69 8.58
CA LYS A 136 6.21 -7.10 7.94
C LYS A 136 5.24 -6.45 8.91
N LEU A 137 5.12 -6.94 10.13
CA LEU A 137 4.24 -6.38 11.16
C LEU A 137 4.80 -5.11 11.83
N HIS A 138 6.05 -4.78 11.56
CA HIS A 138 6.68 -3.55 12.02
C HIS A 138 6.60 -2.40 11.00
N VAL A 139 6.05 -2.65 9.82
CA VAL A 139 5.73 -1.57 8.88
C VAL A 139 4.38 -0.98 9.25
N ALA A 140 4.39 0.13 9.95
CA ALA A 140 3.21 0.87 10.33
C ALA A 140 2.69 1.73 9.16
N MET A 141 1.37 1.81 9.04
CA MET A 141 0.69 2.70 8.09
C MET A 141 -0.42 3.45 8.80
N THR A 142 -0.29 4.76 8.90
CA THR A 142 -1.33 5.65 9.41
C THR A 142 -1.84 6.55 8.29
N LEU A 143 -3.15 6.78 8.25
CA LEU A 143 -3.74 7.56 7.19
C LEU A 143 -4.94 8.38 7.67
N THR A 144 -5.24 9.44 6.92
CA THR A 144 -6.49 10.20 7.04
C THR A 144 -7.15 10.30 5.67
N VAL A 145 -8.46 10.26 5.66
CA VAL A 145 -9.29 10.42 4.47
C VAL A 145 -10.24 11.61 4.64
N ASP A 146 -10.81 12.09 3.56
CA ASP A 146 -11.79 13.17 3.65
C ASP A 146 -13.10 12.70 4.25
N ASP A 147 -13.52 11.47 3.89
CA ASP A 147 -14.65 10.76 4.49
C ASP A 147 -14.45 9.24 4.38
N LEU A 148 -15.28 8.46 5.07
CA LEU A 148 -15.22 6.99 5.07
C LEU A 148 -16.10 6.34 3.99
N HIS A 149 -16.84 7.13 3.21
CA HIS A 149 -17.82 6.63 2.25
C HIS A 149 -17.21 5.66 1.24
N HIS A 150 -16.07 6.03 0.65
CA HIS A 150 -15.39 5.21 -0.35
C HIS A 150 -14.91 3.87 0.24
N LEU A 151 -14.32 3.88 1.44
CA LEU A 151 -13.87 2.66 2.14
C LEU A 151 -15.03 1.76 2.51
N GLN A 152 -16.15 2.34 2.96
CA GLN A 152 -17.36 1.63 3.32
C GLN A 152 -18.05 1.01 2.09
N ARG A 153 -18.20 1.79 1.01
CA ARG A 153 -18.76 1.32 -0.25
C ARG A 153 -17.94 0.16 -0.81
N GLY A 154 -16.62 0.27 -0.73
CA GLY A 154 -15.71 -0.78 -1.16
C GLY A 154 -15.63 -1.98 -0.23
N GLY A 155 -16.25 -1.94 0.96
CA GLY A 155 -16.21 -3.03 1.94
C GLY A 155 -14.87 -3.21 2.64
N ARG A 156 -13.97 -2.21 2.63
CA ARG A 156 -12.64 -2.25 3.28
C ARG A 156 -12.67 -1.71 4.70
N ILE A 157 -13.80 -1.14 5.12
CA ILE A 157 -14.09 -0.80 6.51
C ILE A 157 -15.54 -1.19 6.85
N SER A 158 -15.81 -1.49 8.12
CA SER A 158 -17.15 -1.90 8.52
C SER A 158 -18.15 -0.73 8.48
N LYS A 159 -19.44 -1.03 8.24
CA LYS A 159 -20.51 -0.04 8.22
C LYS A 159 -20.67 0.69 9.56
N THR A 160 -20.40 0.01 10.66
CA THR A 160 -20.49 0.59 12.02
C THR A 160 -19.43 1.65 12.29
N THR A 161 -18.28 1.55 11.64
CA THR A 161 -17.20 2.53 11.79
C THR A 161 -17.50 3.83 11.02
N ALA A 162 -18.33 3.79 9.99
CA ALA A 162 -18.60 4.93 9.11
C ALA A 162 -19.58 5.97 9.69
N ILE A 163 -20.22 5.72 10.83
CA ILE A 163 -21.23 6.62 11.43
C ILE A 163 -20.65 7.99 11.84
N VAL A 164 -19.32 8.09 11.98
CA VAL A 164 -18.65 9.35 12.36
C VAL A 164 -18.57 10.37 11.19
N GLY A 165 -18.83 9.94 9.93
CA GLY A 165 -18.57 10.73 8.73
C GLY A 165 -19.57 11.84 8.38
N SER A 166 -20.68 12.02 9.13
CA SER A 166 -21.69 13.05 8.80
C SER A 166 -21.48 14.41 9.51
N ILE A 167 -20.48 14.52 10.38
CA ILE A 167 -20.23 15.78 11.11
C ILE A 167 -19.27 16.62 10.26
N ILE A 168 -19.68 17.82 9.95
CA ILE A 168 -18.91 18.78 9.15
C ILE A 168 -17.48 18.97 9.72
N ASN A 169 -16.49 18.78 8.83
CA ASN A 169 -15.08 19.00 9.10
C ASN A 169 -14.43 18.01 10.11
N ILE A 170 -15.04 16.86 10.37
CA ILE A 170 -14.39 15.77 11.09
C ILE A 170 -13.59 14.92 10.07
N LYS A 171 -12.31 14.70 10.38
CA LYS A 171 -11.41 13.87 9.54
C LYS A 171 -11.10 12.57 10.26
N PRO A 172 -11.45 11.43 9.65
CA PRO A 172 -11.12 10.11 10.19
C PRO A 172 -9.61 9.88 10.20
N LEU A 173 -9.14 9.23 11.24
CA LEU A 173 -7.80 8.67 11.36
C LEU A 173 -7.92 7.16 11.31
N LEU A 174 -7.11 6.53 10.50
CA LEU A 174 -7.14 5.09 10.26
C LEU A 174 -5.74 4.52 10.44
N LYS A 175 -5.68 3.24 10.75
CA LYS A 175 -4.46 2.43 10.76
C LYS A 175 -4.71 1.09 10.10
N VAL A 176 -3.64 0.38 9.76
CA VAL A 176 -3.69 -1.03 9.38
C VAL A 176 -3.37 -1.86 10.62
N THR A 177 -4.18 -2.88 10.90
CA THR A 177 -3.95 -3.79 12.04
C THR A 177 -2.91 -4.86 11.71
N ALA A 178 -2.50 -5.63 12.73
CA ALA A 178 -1.62 -6.78 12.55
C ALA A 178 -2.19 -7.83 11.57
N GLU A 179 -3.53 -7.93 11.49
CA GLU A 179 -4.21 -8.80 10.53
C GLU A 179 -4.33 -8.19 9.13
N GLY A 180 -3.77 -7.01 8.89
CA GLY A 180 -3.84 -6.33 7.59
C GLY A 180 -5.19 -5.65 7.30
N LYS A 181 -6.04 -5.42 8.30
CA LYS A 181 -7.35 -4.75 8.14
C LYS A 181 -7.24 -3.26 8.40
N LEU A 182 -8.09 -2.49 7.74
CA LEU A 182 -8.25 -1.07 8.06
C LEU A 182 -9.18 -0.89 9.25
N GLU A 183 -8.71 -0.15 10.25
CA GLU A 183 -9.48 0.22 11.44
C GLU A 183 -9.44 1.72 11.69
N ALA A 184 -10.52 2.23 12.32
CA ALA A 184 -10.54 3.59 12.81
C ALA A 184 -9.64 3.73 14.03
N ALA A 185 -8.67 4.66 13.94
CA ALA A 185 -7.77 5.04 15.02
C ALA A 185 -8.20 6.36 15.69
N GLY A 186 -9.45 6.77 15.44
CA GLY A 186 -10.03 7.99 15.97
C GLY A 186 -10.48 8.97 14.90
N SER A 187 -10.71 10.19 15.32
CA SER A 187 -11.05 11.28 14.42
C SER A 187 -10.65 12.62 15.03
N VAL A 188 -10.39 13.62 14.18
CA VAL A 188 -10.06 14.98 14.63
C VAL A 188 -10.80 16.01 13.79
N ARG A 189 -10.98 17.20 14.34
CA ARG A 189 -11.61 18.30 13.61
C ARG A 189 -10.59 19.09 12.81
N GLY A 190 -10.78 19.13 11.50
CA GLY A 190 -9.98 19.92 10.56
C GLY A 190 -8.81 19.17 9.93
N ARG A 191 -8.58 19.47 8.66
CA ARG A 191 -7.59 18.79 7.80
C ARG A 191 -6.15 18.95 8.30
N LYS A 192 -5.75 20.18 8.66
CA LYS A 192 -4.39 20.42 9.19
C LYS A 192 -4.10 19.61 10.45
N LYS A 193 -5.10 19.48 11.34
CA LYS A 193 -4.95 18.69 12.56
C LYS A 193 -4.86 17.20 12.25
N SER A 194 -5.60 16.69 11.27
CA SER A 194 -5.51 15.27 10.91
C SER A 194 -4.11 14.91 10.40
N ILE A 195 -3.52 15.72 9.52
CA ILE A 195 -2.15 15.51 9.02
C ILE A 195 -1.13 15.61 10.16
N ALA A 196 -1.24 16.63 11.03
CA ALA A 196 -0.36 16.75 12.19
C ALA A 196 -0.46 15.56 13.15
N THR A 197 -1.66 14.96 13.29
CA THR A 197 -1.86 13.78 14.12
C THR A 197 -1.14 12.55 13.54
N LEU A 198 -1.08 12.38 12.21
CA LEU A 198 -0.30 11.29 11.58
C LEU A 198 1.17 11.40 11.97
N VAL A 199 1.74 12.61 11.98
CA VAL A 199 3.14 12.85 12.42
C VAL A 199 3.32 12.51 13.89
N SER A 200 2.37 12.86 14.75
CA SER A 200 2.43 12.53 16.17
C SER A 200 2.31 11.03 16.43
N GLN A 201 1.48 10.31 15.67
CA GLN A 201 1.39 8.85 15.72
C GLN A 201 2.71 8.21 15.30
N MET A 202 3.32 8.67 14.21
CA MET A 202 4.64 8.23 13.78
C MET A 202 5.67 8.46 14.88
N GLU A 203 5.71 9.64 15.50
CA GLU A 203 6.66 9.96 16.57
C GLU A 203 6.55 9.02 17.77
N SER A 204 5.32 8.72 18.19
CA SER A 204 5.10 7.83 19.35
C SER A 204 5.43 6.36 19.05
N ASN A 205 5.37 5.94 17.79
CA ASN A 205 5.57 4.57 17.36
C ASN A 205 6.97 4.27 16.85
N MET A 206 7.68 5.27 16.29
CA MET A 206 9.05 5.15 15.82
C MET A 206 10.04 5.31 16.99
N THR A 207 10.19 4.24 17.78
CA THR A 207 11.13 4.22 18.93
C THR A 207 12.58 4.17 18.46
N GLU A 208 13.54 4.36 19.38
CA GLU A 208 14.99 4.34 19.07
C GLU A 208 15.44 3.03 18.40
N GLU A 209 14.82 1.91 18.75
CA GLU A 209 15.07 0.59 18.16
C GLU A 209 14.80 0.54 16.65
N TRP A 210 13.73 1.23 16.20
CA TRP A 210 13.26 1.20 14.81
C TRP A 210 13.80 2.32 13.93
N LYS A 211 14.42 3.34 14.54
CA LYS A 211 15.03 4.45 13.79
C LYS A 211 16.03 4.02 12.72
N PRO A 212 16.91 3.02 12.96
CA PRO A 212 17.89 2.61 11.95
C PRO A 212 17.25 2.06 10.66
N LEU A 213 16.05 1.47 10.73
CA LEU A 213 15.34 0.98 9.57
C LEU A 213 14.62 2.09 8.79
N ASN A 214 14.41 3.26 9.41
CA ASN A 214 13.74 4.40 8.80
C ASN A 214 14.72 5.31 8.03
N THR A 215 15.55 4.73 7.17
CA THR A 215 16.37 5.50 6.21
C THR A 215 15.53 6.22 5.19
N THR A 216 14.35 5.65 4.91
CA THR A 216 13.33 6.20 4.02
C THR A 216 11.95 6.12 4.69
N ILE A 217 11.21 7.21 4.63
CA ILE A 217 9.77 7.26 4.95
C ILE A 217 9.01 7.39 3.64
N ALA A 218 7.86 6.74 3.57
CA ALA A 218 7.02 6.80 2.39
C ALA A 218 5.67 7.47 2.66
N ILE A 219 5.30 8.38 1.78
CA ILE A 219 4.02 9.09 1.79
C ILE A 219 3.27 8.75 0.50
N ALA A 220 1.98 8.51 0.59
CA ALA A 220 1.13 8.48 -0.60
C ALA A 220 -0.08 9.40 -0.41
N HIS A 221 -0.56 9.97 -1.53
CA HIS A 221 -1.67 10.90 -1.52
C HIS A 221 -2.63 10.67 -2.69
N ALA A 222 -3.89 11.06 -2.50
CA ALA A 222 -4.95 11.01 -3.50
C ALA A 222 -5.28 12.44 -3.96
N ASN A 223 -4.50 12.94 -4.93
CA ASN A 223 -4.66 14.27 -5.53
C ASN A 223 -4.59 15.44 -4.51
N CYS A 224 -3.63 15.36 -3.59
CA CYS A 224 -3.28 16.44 -2.64
C CYS A 224 -1.74 16.61 -2.50
N PRO A 225 -1.02 16.90 -3.61
CA PRO A 225 0.44 16.92 -3.64
C PRO A 225 1.07 17.98 -2.72
N ASP A 226 0.45 19.15 -2.60
CA ASP A 226 0.98 20.24 -1.75
C ASP A 226 0.96 19.86 -0.27
N GLU A 227 -0.10 19.18 0.17
CA GLU A 227 -0.19 18.66 1.54
C GLU A 227 0.85 17.57 1.79
N ALA A 228 1.05 16.67 0.82
CA ALA A 228 2.06 15.61 0.90
C ALA A 228 3.48 16.19 0.94
N ALA A 229 3.78 17.21 0.13
CA ALA A 229 5.06 17.91 0.15
C ALA A 229 5.32 18.62 1.49
N SER A 230 4.30 19.30 2.04
CA SER A 230 4.38 19.95 3.35
C SER A 230 4.59 18.93 4.48
N LEU A 231 3.90 17.78 4.41
CA LEU A 231 4.07 16.66 5.33
C LEU A 231 5.48 16.08 5.27
N ALA A 232 6.01 15.87 4.07
CA ALA A 232 7.38 15.38 3.87
C ALA A 232 8.41 16.34 4.47
N GLN A 233 8.23 17.65 4.28
CA GLN A 233 9.13 18.64 4.87
C GLN A 233 9.07 18.60 6.41
N THR A 234 7.87 18.51 6.98
CA THR A 234 7.66 18.37 8.43
C THR A 234 8.38 17.13 8.98
N ILE A 235 8.31 15.99 8.28
CA ILE A 235 9.00 14.74 8.66
C ILE A 235 10.51 14.93 8.60
N LYS A 236 11.04 15.52 7.53
CA LYS A 236 12.47 15.80 7.39
C LYS A 236 13.00 16.68 8.52
N ASP A 237 12.32 17.76 8.80
CA ASP A 237 12.74 18.75 9.80
C ASP A 237 12.65 18.17 11.22
N LYS A 238 11.62 17.39 11.51
CA LYS A 238 11.37 16.88 12.86
C LYS A 238 12.24 15.68 13.22
N PHE A 239 12.43 14.76 12.27
CA PHE A 239 13.09 13.49 12.53
C PHE A 239 14.51 13.37 11.93
N GLY A 240 14.95 14.36 11.16
CA GLY A 240 16.26 14.33 10.48
C GLY A 240 16.36 13.30 9.34
N ILE A 241 15.21 12.78 8.87
CA ILE A 241 15.16 11.78 7.81
C ILE A 241 15.42 12.44 6.46
N LYS A 242 16.42 11.95 5.74
CA LYS A 242 16.82 12.54 4.46
C LYS A 242 15.92 12.12 3.31
N ASN A 243 15.53 10.85 3.28
CA ASN A 243 14.77 10.27 2.18
C ASN A 243 13.29 10.18 2.56
N VAL A 244 12.47 10.99 1.89
CA VAL A 244 11.01 10.87 1.95
C VAL A 244 10.51 10.70 0.53
N VAL A 245 9.96 9.53 0.24
CA VAL A 245 9.34 9.20 -1.05
C VAL A 245 7.89 9.65 -1.01
N ILE A 246 7.45 10.33 -2.06
CA ILE A 246 6.06 10.77 -2.21
C ILE A 246 5.54 10.17 -3.51
N ASN A 247 4.42 9.46 -3.45
CA ASN A 247 3.74 8.89 -4.61
C ASN A 247 2.24 9.22 -4.59
N ASP A 248 1.62 9.20 -5.76
CA ASP A 248 0.17 9.13 -5.84
C ASP A 248 -0.33 7.77 -5.32
N ILE A 249 -1.46 7.79 -4.64
CA ILE A 249 -2.20 6.55 -4.38
C ILE A 249 -2.70 6.04 -5.73
N ASN A 250 -2.31 4.82 -6.10
CA ASN A 250 -2.73 4.20 -7.34
C ASN A 250 -4.26 4.14 -7.43
N PRO A 251 -4.87 4.38 -8.61
CA PRO A 251 -6.32 4.31 -8.82
C PRO A 251 -7.01 3.07 -8.26
N SER A 252 -6.39 1.88 -8.29
CA SER A 252 -6.96 0.66 -7.70
C SER A 252 -7.21 0.77 -6.20
N ILE A 253 -6.35 1.48 -5.48
CA ILE A 253 -6.49 1.78 -4.05
C ILE A 253 -7.41 2.99 -3.88
N GLY A 254 -7.25 3.98 -4.78
CA GLY A 254 -8.00 5.23 -4.79
C GLY A 254 -9.51 5.06 -4.86
N VAL A 255 -9.99 4.03 -5.59
CA VAL A 255 -11.42 3.62 -5.59
C VAL A 255 -11.98 3.51 -4.17
N HIS A 256 -11.16 3.03 -3.24
CA HIS A 256 -11.55 2.74 -1.86
C HIS A 256 -11.21 3.88 -0.89
N SER A 257 -10.05 4.53 -1.07
CA SER A 257 -9.62 5.60 -0.17
C SER A 257 -10.28 6.95 -0.46
N GLY A 258 -10.69 7.17 -1.71
CA GLY A 258 -11.25 8.43 -2.17
C GLY A 258 -10.20 9.54 -2.36
N PRO A 259 -10.60 10.63 -3.02
CA PRO A 259 -9.80 11.84 -3.16
C PRO A 259 -9.47 12.44 -1.79
N GLY A 260 -8.31 13.08 -1.66
CA GLY A 260 -7.86 13.70 -0.42
C GLY A 260 -7.29 12.73 0.62
N ALA A 261 -7.28 11.43 0.36
CA ALA A 261 -6.57 10.50 1.23
C ALA A 261 -5.07 10.81 1.27
N ILE A 262 -4.47 10.73 2.46
CA ILE A 262 -3.02 10.87 2.65
C ILE A 262 -2.57 9.88 3.72
N LEU A 263 -1.44 9.25 3.50
CA LEU A 263 -0.90 8.24 4.41
C LEU A 263 0.62 8.37 4.56
N ILE A 264 1.12 7.90 5.70
CA ILE A 264 2.54 7.76 6.00
C ILE A 264 2.81 6.28 6.28
N ALA A 265 3.90 5.75 5.75
CA ALA A 265 4.42 4.43 6.09
C ALA A 265 5.86 4.53 6.60
N TYR A 266 6.15 3.77 7.64
CA TYR A 266 7.43 3.76 8.34
C TYR A 266 7.60 2.47 9.15
N PHE A 267 8.82 2.15 9.60
CA PHE A 267 9.06 1.07 10.56
C PHE A 267 8.85 1.57 11.99
N GLY A 268 8.10 0.82 12.77
CA GLY A 268 7.74 1.18 14.14
C GLY A 268 7.58 -0.03 15.05
N LYS A 269 7.36 0.24 16.33
CA LYS A 269 7.17 -0.78 17.36
C LYS A 269 5.98 -1.70 17.04
N GLU A 270 4.93 -1.13 16.50
CA GLU A 270 3.67 -1.82 16.19
C GLU A 270 2.97 -1.18 14.97
N ARG A 271 2.04 -1.94 14.40
CA ARG A 271 1.14 -1.48 13.34
C ARG A 271 0.02 -0.61 13.85
#